data_80d0d583504f58727fa9bfeb870706c7
#
_entry.id   80d0d583504f58727fa9bfeb870706c7
#
_cell.length_a   1.000
_cell.length_b   1.000
_cell.length_c   1.000
_cell.angle_alpha   90.00
_cell.angle_beta   90.00
_cell.angle_gamma   90.00
#
_symmetry.space_group_name_H-M   'P 1'
#
loop_
_entity.id
_entity.type
_entity.pdbx_description
1 polymer ?
#
loop_
_entity_poly.entity_id
_entity_poly.type
_entity_poly.pdbx_seq_one_letter_code
_entity_poly.pdbx_strand_id
1 'polypeptide(L)'
;MDEKQIRNLIVRILEKIGMHSKEAEDLVFRTGKVESSYKYIRQLRGPARGLFQCEPWVSVDICKNYLSYRPELMRKVANAIKVNVSHFTQPVEDEWDFILETNLAAQIAMCRLHYRRIPSKLPRSLKEQAAYWKKYYNSSAGRGTVEDFLERVA
;
A
#
# COMPACT_ATOMS: atom_id res chain seq x y z
N MET A 1 8.86 15.27 -1.01
CA MET A 1 8.98 14.53 -2.29
C MET A 1 7.98 15.10 -3.28
N ASP A 2 8.35 15.16 -4.55
CA ASP A 2 7.47 15.73 -5.59
C ASP A 2 6.27 14.83 -5.84
N GLU A 3 5.07 15.35 -5.64
CA GLU A 3 3.83 14.58 -5.73
C GLU A 3 3.53 14.10 -7.14
N LYS A 4 3.91 14.86 -8.16
CA LYS A 4 3.71 14.45 -9.55
C LYS A 4 4.57 13.24 -9.90
N GLN A 5 5.81 13.23 -9.43
CA GLN A 5 6.71 12.10 -9.65
C GLN A 5 6.23 10.85 -8.91
N ILE A 6 5.75 11.01 -7.68
CA ILE A 6 5.18 9.89 -6.92
C ILE A 6 3.95 9.33 -7.64
N ARG A 7 3.05 10.19 -8.10
CA ARG A 7 1.86 9.75 -8.82
C ARG A 7 2.22 8.99 -10.10
N ASN A 8 3.21 9.49 -10.84
CA ASN A 8 3.69 8.80 -12.05
C ASN A 8 4.26 7.41 -11.71
N LEU A 9 5.00 7.30 -10.63
CA LEU A 9 5.55 6.02 -10.21
C LEU A 9 4.44 5.05 -9.78
N ILE A 10 3.43 5.54 -9.07
CA ILE A 10 2.25 4.74 -8.70
C ILE A 10 1.61 4.16 -9.96
N VAL A 11 1.36 4.98 -10.97
CA VAL A 11 0.78 4.51 -12.24
C VAL A 11 1.64 3.40 -12.84
N ARG A 12 2.95 3.61 -12.94
CA ARG A 12 3.86 2.62 -13.52
C ARG A 12 3.82 1.28 -12.79
N ILE A 13 3.84 1.31 -11.46
CA ILE A 13 3.81 0.07 -10.67
C ILE A 13 2.45 -0.61 -10.80
N LEU A 14 1.35 0.15 -10.69
CA LEU A 14 0.00 -0.42 -10.81
C LEU A 14 -0.22 -1.05 -12.19
N GLU A 15 0.29 -0.43 -13.24
CA GLU A 15 0.21 -1.01 -14.60
C GLU A 15 1.01 -2.31 -14.67
N LYS A 16 2.20 -2.35 -14.11
CA LYS A 16 3.06 -3.55 -14.13
C LYS A 16 2.42 -4.74 -13.40
N ILE A 17 1.67 -4.49 -12.34
CA ILE A 17 0.98 -5.56 -11.62
C ILE A 17 -0.46 -5.79 -12.11
N GLY A 18 -0.88 -5.07 -13.18
CA GLY A 18 -2.19 -5.26 -13.78
C GLY A 18 -3.36 -4.76 -12.94
N MET A 19 -3.13 -3.76 -12.09
CA MET A 19 -4.14 -3.26 -11.15
C MET A 19 -4.36 -1.75 -11.24
N HIS A 20 -4.04 -1.14 -12.38
CA HIS A 20 -4.25 0.29 -12.57
C HIS A 20 -5.70 0.61 -12.92
N SER A 21 -6.21 1.66 -12.29
CA SER A 21 -7.42 2.38 -12.66
C SER A 21 -7.27 3.77 -12.06
N LYS A 22 -8.08 4.73 -12.49
CA LYS A 22 -8.02 6.08 -11.91
C LYS A 22 -8.36 6.04 -10.42
N GLU A 23 -9.33 5.21 -10.04
CA GLU A 23 -9.73 5.04 -8.63
C GLU A 23 -8.58 4.43 -7.81
N ALA A 24 -7.90 3.43 -8.34
CA ALA A 24 -6.76 2.81 -7.66
C ALA A 24 -5.61 3.79 -7.49
N GLU A 25 -5.28 4.53 -8.55
CA GLU A 25 -4.25 5.56 -8.52
C GLU A 25 -4.53 6.62 -7.46
N ASP A 26 -5.74 7.16 -7.47
CA ASP A 26 -6.14 8.20 -6.51
C ASP A 26 -6.12 7.67 -5.08
N LEU A 27 -6.65 6.48 -4.85
CA LEU A 27 -6.71 5.89 -3.51
C LEU A 27 -5.30 5.64 -2.96
N VAL A 28 -4.41 5.04 -3.75
CA VAL A 28 -3.03 4.79 -3.34
C VAL A 28 -2.31 6.11 -3.07
N PHE A 29 -2.41 7.07 -3.99
CA PHE A 29 -1.77 8.38 -3.81
C PHE A 29 -2.25 9.07 -2.53
N ARG A 30 -3.55 9.11 -2.30
CA ARG A 30 -4.12 9.75 -1.11
C ARG A 30 -3.78 9.02 0.17
N THR A 31 -3.66 7.69 0.12
CA THR A 31 -3.20 6.91 1.28
C THR A 31 -1.80 7.34 1.70
N GLY A 32 -0.86 7.44 0.77
CA GLY A 32 0.49 7.91 1.08
C GLY A 32 0.47 9.32 1.67
N LYS A 33 -0.38 10.18 1.15
CA LYS A 33 -0.48 11.55 1.62
C LYS A 33 -1.00 11.63 3.06
N VAL A 34 -2.05 10.88 3.40
CA VAL A 34 -2.58 10.89 4.76
C VAL A 34 -1.64 10.18 5.73
N GLU A 35 -0.97 9.10 5.32
CA GLU A 35 -0.14 8.30 6.21
C GLU A 35 1.19 8.97 6.55
N SER A 36 1.85 9.59 5.58
CA SER A 36 3.20 10.14 5.79
C SER A 36 3.40 11.55 5.26
N SER A 37 2.43 12.10 4.57
CA SER A 37 2.60 13.35 3.78
C SER A 37 3.80 13.26 2.83
N TYR A 38 4.18 12.04 2.44
CA TYR A 38 5.36 11.72 1.64
C TYR A 38 6.67 12.23 2.26
N LYS A 39 6.73 12.27 3.60
CA LYS A 39 7.90 12.75 4.36
C LYS A 39 8.56 11.66 5.18
N TYR A 40 7.81 10.67 5.68
CA TYR A 40 8.31 9.71 6.65
C TYR A 40 8.39 8.32 6.04
N ILE A 41 9.54 7.65 6.19
CA ILE A 41 9.75 6.27 5.75
C ILE A 41 9.64 5.28 6.91
N ARG A 42 9.58 5.79 8.13
CA ARG A 42 9.31 5.00 9.34
C ARG A 42 8.26 5.71 10.17
N GLN A 43 7.35 4.93 10.74
CA GLN A 43 6.35 5.49 11.64
C GLN A 43 7.04 6.07 12.88
N LEU A 44 6.65 7.26 13.28
CA LEU A 44 7.11 7.84 14.52
C LEU A 44 6.49 7.04 15.68
N ARG A 45 7.32 6.31 16.44
CA ARG A 45 6.89 5.48 17.57
C ARG A 45 6.00 4.30 17.19
N GLY A 46 6.29 3.62 16.08
CA GLY A 46 5.50 2.47 15.69
C GLY A 46 6.18 1.59 14.66
N PRO A 47 5.56 0.43 14.33
CA PRO A 47 6.15 -0.58 13.45
C PRO A 47 5.96 -0.32 11.96
N ALA A 48 5.11 0.63 11.54
CA ALA A 48 4.81 0.85 10.14
C ALA A 48 6.01 1.44 9.38
N ARG A 49 6.17 1.04 8.14
CA ARG A 49 7.31 1.39 7.29
C ARG A 49 6.85 1.92 5.94
N GLY A 50 7.69 2.74 5.33
CA GLY A 50 7.47 3.30 4.01
C GLY A 50 6.50 4.45 4.00
N LEU A 51 6.37 5.08 2.83
CA LEU A 51 5.53 6.27 2.66
C LEU A 51 4.04 5.99 2.87
N PHE A 52 3.62 4.73 2.74
CA PHE A 52 2.23 4.32 2.92
C PHE A 52 1.99 3.70 4.29
N GLN A 53 2.99 3.72 5.16
CA GLN A 53 2.93 3.28 6.55
C GLN A 53 2.31 1.89 6.70
N CYS A 54 2.85 0.93 5.95
CA CYS A 54 2.43 -0.46 6.02
C CYS A 54 3.20 -1.18 7.15
N GLU A 55 2.50 -1.92 7.97
CA GLU A 55 3.15 -2.73 8.99
C GLU A 55 3.72 -4.01 8.36
N PRO A 56 4.95 -4.44 8.73
CA PRO A 56 5.55 -5.63 8.13
C PRO A 56 4.69 -6.89 8.25
N TRP A 57 4.00 -7.09 9.37
CA TRP A 57 3.14 -8.25 9.55
C TRP A 57 1.97 -8.28 8.56
N VAL A 58 1.50 -7.10 8.12
CA VAL A 58 0.43 -7.02 7.11
C VAL A 58 0.94 -7.53 5.76
N SER A 59 2.18 -7.18 5.38
CA SER A 59 2.78 -7.69 4.16
C SER A 59 2.96 -9.21 4.22
N VAL A 60 3.38 -9.74 5.36
CA VAL A 60 3.47 -11.19 5.57
C VAL A 60 2.10 -11.84 5.42
N ASP A 61 1.07 -11.24 6.00
CA ASP A 61 -0.31 -11.72 5.88
C ASP A 61 -0.79 -11.72 4.43
N ILE A 62 -0.51 -10.67 3.67
CA ILE A 62 -0.84 -10.60 2.24
C ILE A 62 -0.16 -11.75 1.49
N CYS A 63 1.11 -12.02 1.77
CA CYS A 63 1.83 -13.12 1.16
C CYS A 63 1.20 -14.47 1.46
N LYS A 64 0.91 -14.74 2.73
CA LYS A 64 0.41 -16.05 3.19
C LYS A 64 -1.05 -16.29 2.86
N ASN A 65 -1.90 -15.29 3.02
CA ASN A 65 -3.34 -15.47 3.00
C ASN A 65 -4.02 -14.89 1.76
N TYR A 66 -3.27 -14.28 0.87
CA TYR A 66 -3.78 -13.78 -0.40
C TYR A 66 -2.96 -14.25 -1.59
N LEU A 67 -1.68 -13.90 -1.65
CA LEU A 67 -0.82 -14.20 -2.80
C LEU A 67 -0.47 -15.68 -2.91
N SER A 68 -0.40 -16.42 -1.79
CA SER A 68 -0.14 -17.86 -1.82
C SER A 68 -1.17 -18.64 -2.64
N TYR A 69 -2.38 -18.13 -2.73
CA TYR A 69 -3.46 -18.72 -3.53
C TYR A 69 -3.51 -18.18 -4.95
N ARG A 70 -2.59 -17.28 -5.32
CA ARG A 70 -2.52 -16.59 -6.61
C ARG A 70 -1.08 -16.57 -7.12
N PRO A 71 -0.52 -17.74 -7.46
CA PRO A 71 0.93 -17.83 -7.79
C PRO A 71 1.35 -17.00 -8.98
N GLU A 72 0.48 -16.83 -9.98
CA GLU A 72 0.80 -15.98 -11.13
C GLU A 72 0.87 -14.50 -10.74
N LEU A 73 -0.07 -14.04 -9.92
CA LEU A 73 -0.04 -12.68 -9.40
C LEU A 73 1.18 -12.46 -8.52
N MET A 74 1.50 -13.44 -7.67
CA MET A 74 2.69 -13.37 -6.82
C MET A 74 3.95 -13.15 -7.65
N ARG A 75 4.14 -13.93 -8.72
CA ARG A 75 5.30 -13.77 -9.60
C ARG A 75 5.31 -12.43 -10.31
N LYS A 76 4.15 -11.98 -10.76
CA LYS A 76 4.02 -10.68 -11.42
C LYS A 76 4.41 -9.53 -10.49
N VAL A 77 3.93 -9.58 -9.25
CA VAL A 77 4.27 -8.58 -8.22
C VAL A 77 5.78 -8.62 -7.91
N ALA A 78 6.32 -9.81 -7.64
CA ALA A 78 7.74 -9.97 -7.34
C ALA A 78 8.62 -9.39 -8.45
N ASN A 79 8.29 -9.68 -9.71
CA ASN A 79 9.03 -9.15 -10.85
C ASN A 79 8.91 -7.63 -10.97
N ALA A 80 7.70 -7.09 -10.76
CA ALA A 80 7.45 -5.66 -10.91
C ALA A 80 8.24 -4.83 -9.88
N ILE A 81 8.37 -5.33 -8.66
CA ILE A 81 9.04 -4.60 -7.58
C ILE A 81 10.49 -5.03 -7.35
N LYS A 82 10.97 -6.00 -8.17
CA LYS A 82 12.36 -6.50 -8.11
C LYS A 82 12.71 -7.10 -6.75
N VAL A 83 11.78 -7.83 -6.18
CA VAL A 83 11.98 -8.59 -4.95
C VAL A 83 11.93 -10.08 -5.30
N ASN A 84 12.89 -10.85 -4.77
CA ASN A 84 12.94 -12.27 -5.03
C ASN A 84 11.65 -12.95 -4.55
N VAL A 85 11.13 -13.88 -5.34
CA VAL A 85 9.87 -14.57 -5.04
C VAL A 85 9.93 -15.32 -3.70
N SER A 86 11.12 -15.69 -3.23
CA SER A 86 11.30 -16.37 -1.94
C SER A 86 10.75 -15.53 -0.76
N HIS A 87 10.80 -14.20 -0.87
CA HIS A 87 10.24 -13.31 0.16
C HIS A 87 8.72 -13.37 0.23
N PHE A 88 8.08 -13.87 -0.84
CA PHE A 88 6.63 -14.04 -0.91
C PHE A 88 6.22 -15.46 -0.52
N THR A 89 6.99 -16.48 -0.92
CA THR A 89 6.67 -17.88 -0.64
C THR A 89 7.04 -18.29 0.79
N GLN A 90 8.09 -17.68 1.33
CA GLN A 90 8.56 -17.90 2.71
C GLN A 90 8.74 -16.54 3.39
N PRO A 91 7.65 -15.80 3.62
CA PRO A 91 7.77 -14.43 4.10
C PRO A 91 8.25 -14.38 5.55
N VAL A 92 9.19 -13.47 5.82
CA VAL A 92 9.77 -13.21 7.13
C VAL A 92 9.53 -11.74 7.48
N GLU A 93 8.99 -11.48 8.65
CA GLU A 93 8.60 -10.13 9.05
C GLU A 93 9.78 -9.15 9.05
N ASP A 94 10.94 -9.55 9.55
CA ASP A 94 12.13 -8.69 9.55
C ASP A 94 12.61 -8.34 8.15
N GLU A 95 12.48 -9.26 7.20
CA GLU A 95 12.84 -8.99 5.80
C GLU A 95 11.86 -7.99 5.19
N TRP A 96 10.58 -8.14 5.46
CA TRP A 96 9.57 -7.19 4.98
C TRP A 96 9.69 -5.82 5.64
N ASP A 97 10.15 -5.75 6.89
CA ASP A 97 10.48 -4.47 7.53
C ASP A 97 11.52 -3.72 6.66
N PHE A 98 12.61 -4.39 6.29
CA PHE A 98 13.65 -3.79 5.46
C PHE A 98 13.16 -3.45 4.05
N ILE A 99 12.42 -4.36 3.41
CA ILE A 99 11.89 -4.15 2.06
C ILE A 99 10.96 -2.93 2.03
N LEU A 100 10.04 -2.84 2.99
CA LEU A 100 9.09 -1.73 3.06
C LEU A 100 9.76 -0.38 3.36
N GLU A 101 10.88 -0.40 4.06
CA GLU A 101 11.62 0.83 4.36
C GLU A 101 12.42 1.32 3.15
N THR A 102 12.96 0.41 2.34
CA THR A 102 13.97 0.73 1.33
C THR A 102 13.49 0.63 -0.12
N ASN A 103 12.36 -0.03 -0.39
CA ASN A 103 11.89 -0.29 -1.74
C ASN A 103 10.55 0.41 -1.99
N LEU A 104 10.61 1.54 -2.69
CA LEU A 104 9.42 2.34 -2.97
C LEU A 104 8.38 1.60 -3.83
N ALA A 105 8.84 0.79 -4.79
CA ALA A 105 7.94 -0.01 -5.61
C ALA A 105 7.18 -1.04 -4.76
N ALA A 106 7.87 -1.66 -3.80
CA ALA A 106 7.24 -2.60 -2.86
C ALA A 106 6.20 -1.90 -1.98
N GLN A 107 6.50 -0.69 -1.52
CA GLN A 107 5.56 0.11 -0.73
C GLN A 107 4.26 0.37 -1.52
N ILE A 108 4.38 0.75 -2.77
CA ILE A 108 3.23 1.01 -3.66
C ILE A 108 2.43 -0.27 -3.89
N ALA A 109 3.10 -1.36 -4.23
CA ALA A 109 2.45 -2.64 -4.51
C ALA A 109 1.72 -3.17 -3.28
N MET A 110 2.32 -3.10 -2.10
CA MET A 110 1.68 -3.59 -0.87
C MET A 110 0.51 -2.71 -0.44
N CYS A 111 0.57 -1.41 -0.65
CA CYS A 111 -0.58 -0.54 -0.43
C CYS A 111 -1.75 -0.96 -1.33
N ARG A 112 -1.49 -1.16 -2.61
CA ARG A 112 -2.53 -1.61 -3.56
C ARG A 112 -3.11 -2.96 -3.19
N LEU A 113 -2.26 -3.92 -2.84
CA LEU A 113 -2.68 -5.28 -2.48
C LEU A 113 -3.47 -5.30 -1.18
N HIS A 114 -3.14 -4.43 -0.24
CA HIS A 114 -3.92 -4.28 0.99
C HIS A 114 -5.40 -4.02 0.67
N TYR A 115 -5.67 -3.08 -0.23
CA TYR A 115 -7.03 -2.79 -0.67
C TYR A 115 -7.62 -3.87 -1.57
N ARG A 116 -6.78 -4.50 -2.40
CA ARG A 116 -7.24 -5.53 -3.36
C ARG A 116 -7.87 -6.73 -2.67
N ARG A 117 -7.48 -7.03 -1.45
CA ARG A 117 -8.07 -8.13 -0.66
C ARG A 117 -9.53 -7.90 -0.31
N ILE A 118 -10.00 -6.66 -0.36
CA ILE A 118 -11.38 -6.31 -0.02
C ILE A 118 -12.25 -6.59 -1.24
N PRO A 119 -13.27 -7.47 -1.13
CA PRO A 119 -14.08 -7.89 -2.29
C PRO A 119 -15.17 -6.88 -2.62
N SER A 120 -14.81 -5.63 -2.85
CA SER A 120 -15.74 -4.57 -3.22
C SER A 120 -15.11 -3.68 -4.27
N LYS A 121 -15.93 -2.91 -4.98
CA LYS A 121 -15.44 -1.94 -5.94
C LYS A 121 -14.66 -0.85 -5.21
N LEU A 122 -13.61 -0.36 -5.84
CA LEU A 122 -12.86 0.76 -5.29
C LEU A 122 -13.72 2.02 -5.27
N PRO A 123 -13.60 2.82 -4.21
CA PRO A 123 -14.34 4.08 -4.10
C PRO A 123 -13.81 5.12 -5.10
N ARG A 124 -14.69 5.98 -5.57
CA ARG A 124 -14.36 7.02 -6.56
C ARG A 124 -14.24 8.40 -5.97
N SER A 125 -15.18 8.79 -5.13
CA SER A 125 -15.19 10.14 -4.57
C SER A 125 -14.20 10.27 -3.42
N LEU A 126 -13.81 11.51 -3.13
CA LEU A 126 -12.93 11.81 -2.01
C LEU A 126 -13.50 11.31 -0.68
N LYS A 127 -14.80 11.56 -0.45
CA LYS A 127 -15.47 11.12 0.77
C LYS A 127 -15.53 9.61 0.89
N GLU A 128 -15.84 8.91 -0.20
CA GLU A 128 -15.88 7.45 -0.23
C GLU A 128 -14.48 6.87 0.03
N GLN A 129 -13.47 7.48 -0.54
CA GLN A 129 -12.08 7.05 -0.32
C GLN A 129 -11.63 7.25 1.13
N ALA A 130 -12.03 8.35 1.75
CA ALA A 130 -11.73 8.61 3.17
C ALA A 130 -12.37 7.53 4.06
N ALA A 131 -13.63 7.20 3.82
CA ALA A 131 -14.33 6.15 4.58
C ALA A 131 -13.72 4.77 4.35
N TYR A 132 -13.33 4.47 3.11
CA TYR A 132 -12.72 3.20 2.73
C TYR A 132 -11.35 3.04 3.38
N TRP A 133 -10.51 4.09 3.34
CA TRP A 133 -9.22 4.11 4.03
C TRP A 133 -9.38 3.87 5.54
N LYS A 134 -10.31 4.57 6.18
CA LYS A 134 -10.53 4.43 7.62
C LYS A 134 -10.97 3.01 7.98
N LYS A 135 -11.87 2.44 7.20
CA LYS A 135 -12.42 1.12 7.49
C LYS A 135 -11.43 0.00 7.23
N TYR A 136 -10.70 0.05 6.13
CA TYR A 136 -9.93 -1.09 5.65
C TYR A 136 -8.41 -0.94 5.77
N TYR A 137 -7.89 0.26 5.76
CA TYR A 137 -6.45 0.49 5.84
C TYR A 137 -6.01 0.93 7.23
N ASN A 138 -6.59 1.99 7.74
CA ASN A 138 -6.30 2.50 9.08
C ASN A 138 -6.94 1.65 10.18
N SER A 139 -8.13 1.14 9.94
CA SER A 139 -8.96 0.34 10.85
C SER A 139 -9.55 1.14 12.01
N SER A 140 -10.52 0.53 12.72
CA SER A 140 -11.18 1.17 13.85
C SER A 140 -10.25 1.38 15.05
N ALA A 141 -9.20 0.54 15.17
CA ALA A 141 -8.21 0.65 16.25
C ALA A 141 -7.14 1.71 15.95
N GLY A 142 -7.02 2.16 14.69
CA GLY A 142 -6.06 3.20 14.32
C GLY A 142 -6.49 4.58 14.82
N ARG A 143 -5.51 5.48 14.97
CA ARG A 143 -5.75 6.84 15.49
C ARG A 143 -6.28 7.83 14.44
N GLY A 144 -6.07 7.54 13.15
CA GLY A 144 -6.53 8.42 12.09
C GLY A 144 -8.05 8.47 11.98
N THR A 145 -8.57 9.59 11.50
CA THR A 145 -10.01 9.79 11.30
C THR A 145 -10.31 10.11 9.84
N VAL A 146 -11.58 9.98 9.45
CA VAL A 146 -12.04 10.41 8.12
C VAL A 146 -11.72 11.88 7.90
N GLU A 147 -11.87 12.70 8.92
CA GLU A 147 -11.57 14.14 8.87
C GLU A 147 -10.08 14.39 8.60
N ASP A 148 -9.20 13.60 9.21
CA ASP A 148 -7.75 13.66 8.96
C ASP A 148 -7.44 13.42 7.48
N PHE A 149 -8.06 12.39 6.92
CA PHE A 149 -7.90 12.08 5.49
C PHE A 149 -8.33 13.26 4.62
N LEU A 150 -9.54 13.76 4.84
CA LEU A 150 -10.09 14.86 4.04
C LEU A 150 -9.25 16.13 4.14
N GLU A 151 -8.75 16.43 5.33
CA GLU A 151 -7.92 17.61 5.56
C GLU A 151 -6.55 17.49 4.89
N ARG A 152 -5.89 16.34 5.01
CA ARG A 152 -4.52 16.15 4.51
C ARG A 152 -4.43 15.99 3.00
N VAL A 153 -5.48 15.50 2.36
CA VAL A 153 -5.47 15.27 0.91
C VAL A 153 -6.13 16.38 0.12
N ALA A 154 -6.71 17.34 0.78
CA ALA A 154 -7.37 18.48 0.14
C ALA A 154 -6.38 19.37 -0.61
#